data_8209f8acb4988ccb04273333bfe2b635
#
_entry.id   8209f8acb4988ccb04273333bfe2b635
#
_cell.length_a   1.000
_cell.length_b   1.000
_cell.length_c   1.000
_cell.angle_alpha   90.00
_cell.angle_beta   90.00
_cell.angle_gamma   90.00
#
_symmetry.space_group_name_H-M   'P 1'
#
loop_
_entity.id
_entity.type
_entity.pdbx_description
1 polymer ?
#
loop_
_entity_poly.entity_id
_entity_poly.type
_entity_poly.pdbx_seq_one_letter_code
_entity_poly.pdbx_strand_id
1 'polypeptide(L)'
;GEPKDADSKATRRKSLVFELNRSGKYHAMKERLKSAASAIIAERFHKGGEGVQGKYNELYVHLVQEMHAALKKLGSSEEEPEDPRDGVDHAKLARFKALADEYEIAGDQSNADKWHRERLVLTRRLPEIWAEYGAFLARCERYGKSEEAYKEALMLDEGHVPSLIALCALMLHDEEYERAEVYGQAV
;
A
#
# COMPACT_ATOMS: atom_id res chain seq x y z
N GLY A 1 -10.08 -16.35 38.44
CA GLY A 1 -9.23 -15.21 38.23
C GLY A 1 -8.50 -15.33 36.90
N GLU A 2 -8.56 -14.29 36.07
CA GLU A 2 -7.84 -14.01 34.83
C GLU A 2 -8.49 -14.48 33.52
N PRO A 3 -9.29 -13.64 32.89
CA PRO A 3 -9.13 -13.37 31.47
C PRO A 3 -9.25 -11.89 31.06
N LYS A 4 -9.13 -10.91 31.98
CA LYS A 4 -9.34 -9.48 31.68
C LYS A 4 -8.12 -8.77 31.07
N ASP A 5 -6.91 -9.31 31.23
CA ASP A 5 -5.69 -8.62 30.77
C ASP A 5 -5.33 -8.84 29.31
N ALA A 6 -5.74 -9.97 28.71
CA ALA A 6 -5.48 -10.28 27.30
C ALA A 6 -6.30 -9.39 26.36
N ASP A 7 -7.57 -9.19 26.68
CA ASP A 7 -8.49 -8.35 25.88
C ASP A 7 -8.11 -6.86 25.94
N SER A 8 -7.63 -6.40 27.09
CA SER A 8 -7.11 -5.05 27.29
C SER A 8 -5.83 -4.79 26.46
N LYS A 9 -4.93 -5.79 26.35
CA LYS A 9 -3.72 -5.69 25.53
C LYS A 9 -4.03 -5.69 24.02
N ALA A 10 -4.96 -6.52 23.57
CA ALA A 10 -5.39 -6.58 22.18
C ALA A 10 -6.05 -5.26 21.75
N THR A 11 -6.93 -4.71 22.59
CA THR A 11 -7.60 -3.43 22.34
C THR A 11 -6.60 -2.25 22.32
N ARG A 12 -5.61 -2.23 23.21
CA ARG A 12 -4.53 -1.23 23.22
C ARG A 12 -3.67 -1.31 21.96
N ARG A 13 -3.37 -2.51 21.48
CA ARG A 13 -2.60 -2.72 20.25
C ARG A 13 -3.37 -2.26 19.01
N LYS A 14 -4.65 -2.62 18.90
CA LYS A 14 -5.54 -2.14 17.82
C LYS A 14 -5.62 -0.61 17.79
N SER A 15 -5.78 0.02 18.96
CA SER A 15 -5.77 1.47 19.11
C SER A 15 -4.44 2.11 18.70
N LEU A 16 -3.31 1.51 19.07
CA LEU A 16 -1.98 2.02 18.74
C LEU A 16 -1.72 1.97 17.22
N VAL A 17 -2.04 0.84 16.57
CA VAL A 17 -1.90 0.68 15.11
C VAL A 17 -2.82 1.66 14.38
N PHE A 18 -4.05 1.83 14.85
CA PHE A 18 -4.99 2.81 14.31
C PHE A 18 -4.46 4.25 14.43
N GLU A 19 -3.91 4.61 15.60
CA GLU A 19 -3.34 5.95 15.82
C GLU A 19 -2.06 6.20 15.00
N LEU A 20 -1.18 5.21 14.89
CA LEU A 20 0.01 5.28 14.04
C LEU A 20 -0.36 5.50 12.57
N ASN A 21 -1.42 4.83 12.10
CA ASN A 21 -1.93 4.99 10.75
C ASN A 21 -2.63 6.33 10.53
N ARG A 22 -3.46 6.76 11.49
CA ARG A 22 -4.20 8.03 11.44
C ARG A 22 -3.28 9.24 11.52
N SER A 23 -2.22 9.16 12.33
CA SER A 23 -1.27 10.26 12.54
C SER A 23 -0.24 10.40 11.41
N GLY A 24 -0.26 9.55 10.38
CA GLY A 24 0.75 9.53 9.32
C GLY A 24 2.14 9.07 9.77
N LYS A 25 2.30 8.72 11.05
CA LYS A 25 3.59 8.29 11.63
C LYS A 25 4.09 6.99 11.01
N TYR A 26 3.19 6.13 10.57
CA TYR A 26 3.55 4.90 9.85
C TYR A 26 4.23 5.23 8.51
N HIS A 27 3.67 6.15 7.74
CA HIS A 27 4.28 6.62 6.49
C HIS A 27 5.62 7.31 6.73
N ALA A 28 5.71 8.17 7.75
CA ALA A 28 6.96 8.83 8.12
C ALA A 28 8.04 7.81 8.54
N MET A 29 7.67 6.74 9.23
CA MET A 29 8.58 5.64 9.60
C MET A 29 9.02 4.84 8.36
N LYS A 30 8.10 4.54 7.44
CA LYS A 30 8.39 3.87 6.17
C LYS A 30 9.40 4.68 5.33
N GLU A 31 9.21 5.99 5.21
CA GLU A 31 10.13 6.89 4.50
C GLU A 31 11.50 7.00 5.17
N ARG A 32 11.54 7.04 6.50
CA ARG A 32 12.81 7.00 7.25
C ARG A 32 13.55 5.68 7.08
N LEU A 33 12.84 4.55 7.08
CA LEU A 33 13.42 3.23 6.81
C LEU A 33 13.95 3.15 5.38
N LYS A 34 13.21 3.67 4.40
CA LYS A 34 13.65 3.75 3.00
C LYS A 34 14.94 4.58 2.87
N SER A 35 14.96 5.76 3.49
CA SER A 35 16.14 6.63 3.50
C SER A 35 17.35 5.98 4.21
N ALA A 36 17.14 5.33 5.35
CA ALA A 36 18.19 4.64 6.09
C ALA A 36 18.72 3.42 5.31
N ALA A 37 17.84 2.62 4.71
CA ALA A 37 18.23 1.51 3.85
C ALA A 37 19.02 1.98 2.63
N SER A 38 18.60 3.09 2.00
CA SER A 38 19.32 3.71 0.88
C SER A 38 20.73 4.13 1.28
N ALA A 39 20.88 4.76 2.45
CA ALA A 39 22.18 5.20 2.97
C ALA A 39 23.10 4.01 3.25
N ILE A 40 22.61 2.94 3.91
CA ILE A 40 23.39 1.74 4.23
C ILE A 40 23.83 1.02 2.95
N ILE A 41 22.98 0.95 1.94
CA ILE A 41 23.30 0.31 0.66
C ILE A 41 24.32 1.15 -0.10
N ALA A 42 24.13 2.47 -0.18
CA ALA A 42 25.09 3.37 -0.80
C ALA A 42 26.47 3.25 -0.14
N GLU A 43 26.55 3.18 1.18
CA GLU A 43 27.80 3.01 1.93
C GLU A 43 28.49 1.67 1.67
N ARG A 44 27.73 0.57 1.64
CA ARG A 44 28.28 -0.79 1.45
C ARG A 44 28.60 -1.15 0.01
N PHE A 45 27.90 -0.58 -0.96
CA PHE A 45 27.99 -0.93 -2.37
C PHE A 45 28.51 0.18 -3.28
N HIS A 46 29.21 1.16 -2.73
CA HIS A 46 29.78 2.32 -3.46
C HIS A 46 30.76 1.93 -4.61
N LYS A 47 31.01 0.67 -4.85
CA LYS A 47 32.00 0.17 -5.83
C LYS A 47 31.45 -0.73 -6.94
N GLY A 48 30.15 -0.78 -7.20
CA GLY A 48 29.64 -1.72 -8.20
C GLY A 48 28.48 -1.20 -9.01
N GLY A 49 28.69 -1.14 -10.33
CA GLY A 49 27.69 -0.74 -11.31
C GLY A 49 26.41 -1.60 -11.33
N GLU A 50 25.57 -1.38 -12.28
CA GLU A 50 24.27 -1.96 -12.70
C GLU A 50 23.49 -2.95 -11.80
N GLY A 51 24.13 -3.69 -10.89
CA GLY A 51 23.48 -4.63 -9.96
C GLY A 51 22.98 -4.01 -8.64
N VAL A 52 23.25 -2.72 -8.38
CA VAL A 52 22.95 -2.07 -7.08
C VAL A 52 21.47 -1.79 -6.95
N GLN A 53 20.81 -1.38 -8.02
CA GLN A 53 19.38 -1.06 -8.01
C GLN A 53 18.50 -2.30 -7.79
N GLY A 54 18.88 -3.44 -8.41
CA GLY A 54 18.18 -4.72 -8.20
C GLY A 54 18.28 -5.18 -6.74
N LYS A 55 19.48 -5.13 -6.15
CA LYS A 55 19.71 -5.49 -4.75
C LYS A 55 19.05 -4.53 -3.77
N TYR A 56 18.91 -3.25 -4.14
CA TYR A 56 18.16 -2.27 -3.38
C TYR A 56 16.68 -2.63 -3.31
N ASN A 57 16.09 -2.98 -4.46
CA ASN A 57 14.69 -3.37 -4.53
C ASN A 57 14.43 -4.67 -3.75
N GLU A 58 15.30 -5.67 -3.88
CA GLU A 58 15.23 -6.93 -3.11
C GLU A 58 15.30 -6.68 -1.59
N LEU A 59 16.26 -5.87 -1.15
CA LEU A 59 16.42 -5.57 0.28
C LEU A 59 15.26 -4.74 0.80
N TYR A 60 14.75 -3.77 0.02
CA TYR A 60 13.58 -2.98 0.39
C TYR A 60 12.34 -3.85 0.54
N VAL A 61 12.08 -4.73 -0.44
CA VAL A 61 10.97 -5.68 -0.39
C VAL A 61 11.10 -6.59 0.83
N HIS A 62 12.28 -7.14 1.08
CA HIS A 62 12.53 -7.99 2.25
C HIS A 62 12.31 -7.25 3.57
N LEU A 63 12.82 -6.03 3.72
CA LEU A 63 12.61 -5.22 4.94
C LEU A 63 11.14 -4.86 5.16
N VAL A 64 10.40 -4.57 4.10
CA VAL A 64 8.94 -4.30 4.19
C VAL A 64 8.18 -5.57 4.56
N GLN A 65 8.54 -6.72 4.00
CA GLN A 65 7.96 -8.02 4.36
C GLN A 65 8.23 -8.38 5.82
N GLU A 66 9.47 -8.24 6.30
CA GLU A 66 9.82 -8.46 7.70
C GLU A 66 9.10 -7.50 8.65
N MET A 67 8.95 -6.24 8.27
CA MET A 67 8.18 -5.28 9.04
C MET A 67 6.69 -5.68 9.11
N HIS A 68 6.09 -6.11 7.99
CA HIS A 68 4.72 -6.59 7.97
C HIS A 68 4.56 -7.88 8.77
N ALA A 69 5.50 -8.82 8.66
CA ALA A 69 5.51 -10.05 9.47
C ALA A 69 5.63 -9.74 10.96
N ALA A 70 6.49 -8.78 11.34
CA ALA A 70 6.61 -8.33 12.72
C ALA A 70 5.33 -7.64 13.23
N LEU A 71 4.72 -6.78 12.41
CA LEU A 71 3.43 -6.14 12.74
C LEU A 71 2.30 -7.18 12.83
N LYS A 72 2.30 -8.18 11.95
CA LYS A 72 1.36 -9.30 11.99
C LYS A 72 1.55 -10.13 13.26
N LYS A 73 2.78 -10.48 13.64
CA LYS A 73 3.10 -11.17 14.90
C LYS A 73 2.71 -10.35 16.15
N LEU A 74 2.77 -9.03 16.08
CA LEU A 74 2.30 -8.15 17.15
C LEU A 74 0.75 -8.04 17.20
N GLY A 75 0.08 -8.35 16.07
CA GLY A 75 -1.38 -8.33 15.90
C GLY A 75 -2.06 -9.71 16.05
N SER A 76 -1.34 -10.81 15.84
CA SER A 76 -1.89 -12.16 15.92
C SER A 76 -1.83 -12.72 17.34
N SER A 77 -2.89 -12.56 18.07
CA SER A 77 -3.53 -13.62 18.82
C SER A 77 -4.19 -14.53 17.77
N GLU A 78 -4.00 -15.83 17.88
CA GLU A 78 -4.48 -16.88 16.98
C GLU A 78 -5.99 -16.73 16.65
N GLU A 79 -6.31 -15.90 15.68
CA GLU A 79 -7.63 -15.82 15.06
C GLU A 79 -7.42 -16.13 13.59
N GLU A 80 -8.19 -17.09 13.09
CA GLU A 80 -8.29 -17.46 11.68
C GLU A 80 -8.36 -16.21 10.80
N PRO A 81 -7.85 -16.24 9.57
CA PRO A 81 -7.93 -15.08 8.69
C PRO A 81 -9.40 -14.76 8.44
N GLU A 82 -9.93 -13.77 9.22
CA GLU A 82 -11.21 -13.15 8.89
C GLU A 82 -11.13 -12.69 7.43
N ASP A 83 -12.13 -13.04 6.64
CA ASP A 83 -12.27 -12.53 5.26
C ASP A 83 -11.99 -11.02 5.29
N PRO A 84 -11.07 -10.49 4.46
CA PRO A 84 -10.76 -9.07 4.42
C PRO A 84 -11.99 -8.17 4.25
N ARG A 85 -13.12 -8.78 3.86
CA ARG A 85 -14.41 -8.14 3.65
C ARG A 85 -15.30 -8.14 4.91
N ASP A 86 -14.98 -8.96 5.92
CA ASP A 86 -15.74 -9.00 7.17
C ASP A 86 -15.50 -7.73 8.00
N GLY A 87 -16.59 -7.13 8.45
CA GLY A 87 -16.56 -5.89 9.24
C GLY A 87 -16.38 -4.59 8.43
N VAL A 88 -16.31 -4.67 7.10
CA VAL A 88 -16.22 -3.49 6.24
C VAL A 88 -17.60 -2.86 6.03
N ASP A 89 -17.75 -1.58 6.35
CA ASP A 89 -18.97 -0.82 6.05
C ASP A 89 -19.03 -0.50 4.54
N HIS A 90 -19.57 -1.45 3.77
CA HIS A 90 -19.71 -1.34 2.32
C HIS A 90 -20.56 -0.15 1.89
N ALA A 91 -21.59 0.25 2.68
CA ALA A 91 -22.42 1.40 2.38
C ALA A 91 -21.61 2.70 2.48
N LYS A 92 -20.76 2.79 3.50
CA LYS A 92 -19.86 3.93 3.68
C LYS A 92 -18.79 3.99 2.60
N LEU A 93 -18.22 2.85 2.22
CA LEU A 93 -17.27 2.76 1.10
C LEU A 93 -17.86 3.24 -0.21
N ALA A 94 -19.07 2.77 -0.53
CA ALA A 94 -19.80 3.18 -1.73
C ALA A 94 -20.11 4.69 -1.73
N ARG A 95 -20.52 5.22 -0.57
CA ARG A 95 -20.76 6.66 -0.41
C ARG A 95 -19.50 7.50 -0.64
N PHE A 96 -18.37 7.08 -0.08
CA PHE A 96 -17.10 7.78 -0.26
C PHE A 96 -16.59 7.68 -1.69
N LYS A 97 -16.85 6.53 -2.37
CA LYS A 97 -16.59 6.42 -3.80
C LYS A 97 -17.39 7.42 -4.61
N ALA A 98 -18.71 7.48 -4.39
CA ALA A 98 -19.57 8.41 -5.08
C ALA A 98 -19.12 9.88 -4.90
N LEU A 99 -18.71 10.26 -3.68
CA LEU A 99 -18.16 11.59 -3.42
C LEU A 99 -16.83 11.82 -4.15
N ALA A 100 -15.94 10.84 -4.16
CA ALA A 100 -14.68 10.95 -4.89
C ALA A 100 -14.93 11.14 -6.40
N ASP A 101 -15.83 10.35 -6.98
CA ASP A 101 -16.20 10.42 -8.39
C ASP A 101 -16.86 11.77 -8.73
N GLU A 102 -17.73 12.30 -7.84
CA GLU A 102 -18.39 13.61 -8.00
C GLU A 102 -17.36 14.75 -8.03
N TYR A 103 -16.41 14.76 -7.08
CA TYR A 103 -15.35 15.77 -7.05
C TYR A 103 -14.38 15.63 -8.22
N GLU A 104 -14.12 14.41 -8.68
CA GLU A 104 -13.30 14.18 -9.87
C GLU A 104 -13.97 14.77 -11.12
N ILE A 105 -15.28 14.53 -11.31
CA ILE A 105 -16.08 15.11 -12.42
C ILE A 105 -16.09 16.64 -12.32
N ALA A 106 -16.17 17.19 -11.11
CA ALA A 106 -16.13 18.63 -10.87
C ALA A 106 -14.74 19.25 -11.09
N GLY A 107 -13.69 18.44 -11.33
CA GLY A 107 -12.30 18.88 -11.49
C GLY A 107 -11.60 19.23 -10.18
N ASP A 108 -12.22 18.98 -9.02
CA ASP A 108 -11.62 19.20 -7.70
C ASP A 108 -10.80 17.98 -7.26
N GLN A 109 -9.59 17.88 -7.82
CA GLN A 109 -8.66 16.79 -7.53
C GLN A 109 -8.29 16.70 -6.05
N SER A 110 -8.31 17.82 -5.31
CA SER A 110 -7.92 17.84 -3.89
C SER A 110 -8.96 17.14 -3.02
N ASN A 111 -10.24 17.45 -3.23
CA ASN A 111 -11.31 16.78 -2.51
C ASN A 111 -11.52 15.35 -2.98
N ALA A 112 -11.35 15.04 -4.26
CA ALA A 112 -11.37 13.67 -4.77
C ALA A 112 -10.26 12.81 -4.09
N ASP A 113 -9.02 13.30 -4.03
CA ASP A 113 -7.90 12.64 -3.35
C ASP A 113 -8.21 12.38 -1.86
N LYS A 114 -8.81 13.35 -1.18
CA LYS A 114 -9.25 13.20 0.21
C LYS A 114 -10.20 12.02 0.37
N TRP A 115 -11.24 11.92 -0.46
CA TRP A 115 -12.23 10.85 -0.34
C TRP A 115 -11.68 9.48 -0.70
N HIS A 116 -10.78 9.38 -1.68
CA HIS A 116 -10.05 8.14 -1.95
C HIS A 116 -9.22 7.70 -0.75
N ARG A 117 -8.52 8.63 -0.07
CA ARG A 117 -7.76 8.30 1.15
C ARG A 117 -8.67 7.89 2.31
N GLU A 118 -9.81 8.53 2.48
CA GLU A 118 -10.79 8.13 3.50
C GLU A 118 -11.29 6.70 3.25
N ARG A 119 -11.47 6.28 1.99
CA ARG A 119 -11.77 4.89 1.65
C ARG A 119 -10.65 3.94 2.07
N LEU A 120 -9.40 4.30 1.81
CA LEU A 120 -8.25 3.52 2.25
C LEU A 120 -8.13 3.44 3.78
N VAL A 121 -8.57 4.46 4.51
CA VAL A 121 -8.62 4.41 5.98
C VAL A 121 -9.64 3.41 6.47
N LEU A 122 -10.79 3.29 5.78
CA LEU A 122 -11.84 2.33 6.14
C LEU A 122 -11.41 0.89 5.87
N THR A 123 -10.73 0.65 4.74
CA THR A 123 -10.27 -0.68 4.40
C THR A 123 -9.00 -0.63 3.54
N ARG A 124 -7.89 -1.04 4.15
CA ARG A 124 -6.59 -1.15 3.47
C ARG A 124 -6.32 -2.55 2.95
N ARG A 125 -7.18 -3.50 3.27
CA ARG A 125 -7.00 -4.92 2.95
C ARG A 125 -7.62 -5.33 1.62
N LEU A 126 -8.32 -4.42 0.95
CA LEU A 126 -8.94 -4.68 -0.33
C LEU A 126 -8.06 -4.14 -1.46
N PRO A 127 -7.50 -5.00 -2.33
CA PRO A 127 -6.65 -4.59 -3.45
C PRO A 127 -7.40 -3.69 -4.44
N GLU A 128 -8.73 -3.88 -4.58
CA GLU A 128 -9.56 -3.08 -5.45
C GLU A 128 -9.55 -1.58 -5.08
N ILE A 129 -9.54 -1.27 -3.78
CA ILE A 129 -9.53 0.12 -3.31
C ILE A 129 -8.21 0.82 -3.61
N TRP A 130 -7.11 0.08 -3.49
CA TRP A 130 -5.78 0.57 -3.88
C TRP A 130 -5.67 0.77 -5.39
N ALA A 131 -6.21 -0.17 -6.18
CA ALA A 131 -6.23 -0.06 -7.63
C ALA A 131 -7.08 1.13 -8.12
N GLU A 132 -8.25 1.35 -7.53
CA GLU A 132 -9.09 2.51 -7.83
C GLU A 132 -8.39 3.83 -7.49
N TYR A 133 -7.68 3.88 -6.36
CA TYR A 133 -6.88 5.06 -5.99
C TYR A 133 -5.70 5.26 -6.95
N GLY A 134 -5.02 4.18 -7.35
CA GLY A 134 -3.98 4.21 -8.37
C GLY A 134 -4.49 4.77 -9.71
N ALA A 135 -5.66 4.32 -10.14
CA ALA A 135 -6.30 4.81 -11.36
C ALA A 135 -6.64 6.31 -11.29
N PHE A 136 -7.17 6.78 -10.16
CA PHE A 136 -7.38 8.20 -9.92
C PHE A 136 -6.07 9.01 -10.01
N LEU A 137 -5.00 8.53 -9.37
CA LEU A 137 -3.69 9.19 -9.39
C LEU A 137 -3.09 9.25 -10.80
N ALA A 138 -3.28 8.18 -11.61
CA ALA A 138 -2.84 8.16 -13.00
C ALA A 138 -3.58 9.22 -13.83
N ARG A 139 -4.91 9.35 -13.67
CA ARG A 139 -5.70 10.41 -14.33
C ARG A 139 -5.27 11.82 -13.91
N CYS A 140 -4.74 11.96 -12.69
CA CYS A 140 -4.15 13.22 -12.21
C CYS A 140 -2.67 13.41 -12.63
N GLU A 141 -2.13 12.57 -13.52
CA GLU A 141 -0.74 12.59 -14.00
C GLU A 141 0.30 12.40 -12.86
N ARG A 142 -0.12 11.84 -11.72
CA ARG A 142 0.75 11.54 -10.58
C ARG A 142 1.28 10.11 -10.68
N TYR A 143 1.98 9.80 -11.78
CA TYR A 143 2.38 8.44 -12.16
C TYR A 143 3.18 7.70 -11.09
N GLY A 144 4.16 8.35 -10.45
CA GLY A 144 4.95 7.71 -9.39
C GLY A 144 4.11 7.27 -8.18
N LYS A 145 3.10 8.07 -7.77
CA LYS A 145 2.18 7.68 -6.69
C LYS A 145 1.17 6.64 -7.15
N SER A 146 0.76 6.68 -8.41
CA SER A 146 -0.09 5.67 -9.02
C SER A 146 0.60 4.31 -9.02
N GLU A 147 1.88 4.25 -9.40
CA GLU A 147 2.71 3.04 -9.34
C GLU A 147 2.78 2.48 -7.90
N GLU A 148 3.01 3.36 -6.90
CA GLU A 148 3.02 2.95 -5.49
C GLU A 148 1.67 2.34 -5.07
N ALA A 149 0.55 2.95 -5.47
CA ALA A 149 -0.77 2.45 -5.12
C ALA A 149 -1.07 1.07 -5.76
N TYR A 150 -0.71 0.87 -7.02
CA TYR A 150 -0.88 -0.44 -7.67
C TYR A 150 0.03 -1.51 -7.07
N LYS A 151 1.24 -1.16 -6.64
CA LYS A 151 2.12 -2.08 -5.92
C LYS A 151 1.54 -2.47 -4.56
N GLU A 152 0.91 -1.55 -3.84
CA GLU A 152 0.21 -1.88 -2.59
C GLU A 152 -0.97 -2.85 -2.85
N ALA A 153 -1.69 -2.68 -3.96
CA ALA A 153 -2.72 -3.64 -4.37
C ALA A 153 -2.14 -5.04 -4.63
N LEU A 154 -1.02 -5.15 -5.34
CA LEU A 154 -0.34 -6.43 -5.62
C LEU A 154 0.30 -7.05 -4.37
N MET A 155 0.67 -6.26 -3.37
CA MET A 155 1.12 -6.80 -2.08
C MET A 155 -0.01 -7.47 -1.30
N LEU A 156 -1.26 -7.08 -1.54
CA LEU A 156 -2.44 -7.69 -0.93
C LEU A 156 -2.92 -8.91 -1.70
N ASP A 157 -2.85 -8.83 -3.03
CA ASP A 157 -3.22 -9.89 -3.96
C ASP A 157 -2.27 -9.84 -5.17
N GLU A 158 -1.30 -10.76 -5.21
CA GLU A 158 -0.29 -10.85 -6.28
C GLU A 158 -0.92 -11.12 -7.65
N GLY A 159 -2.10 -11.77 -7.68
CA GLY A 159 -2.87 -12.06 -8.89
C GLY A 159 -3.87 -10.98 -9.29
N HIS A 160 -3.83 -9.79 -8.69
CA HIS A 160 -4.79 -8.72 -8.99
C HIS A 160 -4.59 -8.17 -10.41
N VAL A 161 -5.27 -8.77 -11.37
CA VAL A 161 -5.15 -8.47 -12.81
C VAL A 161 -5.28 -6.98 -13.15
N PRO A 162 -6.25 -6.21 -12.59
CA PRO A 162 -6.34 -4.78 -12.90
C PRO A 162 -5.08 -4.00 -12.54
N SER A 163 -4.42 -4.33 -11.42
CA SER A 163 -3.18 -3.66 -11.02
C SER A 163 -1.99 -4.07 -11.88
N LEU A 164 -1.91 -5.34 -12.29
CA LEU A 164 -0.86 -5.82 -13.22
C LEU A 164 -0.95 -5.09 -14.55
N ILE A 165 -2.15 -5.03 -15.15
CA ILE A 165 -2.38 -4.32 -16.42
C ILE A 165 -2.04 -2.83 -16.28
N ALA A 166 -2.47 -2.19 -15.19
CA ALA A 166 -2.22 -0.77 -14.98
C ALA A 166 -0.72 -0.48 -14.81
N LEU A 167 0.02 -1.33 -14.08
CA LEU A 167 1.48 -1.20 -13.95
C LEU A 167 2.19 -1.43 -15.29
N CYS A 168 1.76 -2.44 -16.05
CA CYS A 168 2.28 -2.65 -17.39
C CYS A 168 2.08 -1.39 -18.26
N ALA A 169 0.90 -0.77 -18.23
CA ALA A 169 0.61 0.45 -18.97
C ALA A 169 1.46 1.64 -18.50
N LEU A 170 1.68 1.79 -17.20
CA LEU A 170 2.56 2.84 -16.66
C LEU A 170 4.01 2.65 -17.10
N MET A 171 4.53 1.41 -17.05
CA MET A 171 5.89 1.11 -17.48
C MET A 171 6.07 1.34 -19.00
N LEU A 172 5.05 1.03 -19.80
CA LEU A 172 5.06 1.35 -21.25
C LEU A 172 5.04 2.87 -21.49
N HIS A 173 4.30 3.62 -20.68
CA HIS A 173 4.27 5.08 -20.75
C HIS A 173 5.66 5.69 -20.44
N ASP A 174 6.36 5.12 -19.46
CA ASP A 174 7.69 5.58 -19.03
C ASP A 174 8.84 4.95 -19.86
N GLU A 175 8.50 4.24 -20.97
CA GLU A 175 9.44 3.56 -21.89
C GLU A 175 10.28 2.45 -21.21
N GLU A 176 9.84 1.95 -20.03
CA GLU A 176 10.49 0.87 -19.29
C GLU A 176 10.02 -0.52 -19.77
N TYR A 177 10.37 -0.89 -20.99
CA TYR A 177 9.85 -2.08 -21.69
C TYR A 177 10.16 -3.40 -20.98
N GLU A 178 11.34 -3.56 -20.38
CA GLU A 178 11.73 -4.76 -19.64
C GLU A 178 10.83 -4.99 -18.41
N ARG A 179 10.49 -3.94 -17.70
CA ARG A 179 9.57 -4.01 -16.55
C ARG A 179 8.14 -4.22 -16.98
N ALA A 180 7.72 -3.60 -18.09
CA ALA A 180 6.40 -3.81 -18.66
C ALA A 180 6.18 -5.27 -19.05
N GLU A 181 7.18 -5.93 -19.63
CA GLU A 181 7.13 -7.35 -19.99
C GLU A 181 6.91 -8.25 -18.77
N VAL A 182 7.59 -7.98 -17.66
CA VAL A 182 7.42 -8.75 -16.40
C VAL A 182 5.98 -8.70 -15.91
N TYR A 183 5.37 -7.52 -15.88
CA TYR A 183 3.96 -7.39 -15.46
C TYR A 183 3.00 -7.99 -16.49
N GLY A 184 3.31 -7.85 -17.80
CA GLY A 184 2.50 -8.43 -18.86
C GLY A 184 2.50 -9.97 -18.87
N GLN A 185 3.59 -10.61 -18.46
CA GLN A 185 3.67 -12.08 -18.33
C GLN A 185 2.97 -12.62 -17.09
N ALA A 186 2.70 -11.77 -16.10
CA ALA A 186 2.02 -12.13 -14.86
C ALA A 186 0.49 -12.05 -14.97
N VAL A 187 -0.06 -11.50 -16.06
CA VAL A 187 -1.50 -11.43 -16.37
C VAL A 187 -1.98 -12.73 -16.99
#